data_da92a498f677409563f7778cf7d506e2
#
_entry.id   da92a498f677409563f7778cf7d506e2
#
_cell.length_a   1.000
_cell.length_b   1.000
_cell.length_c   1.000
_cell.angle_alpha   90.00
_cell.angle_beta   90.00
_cell.angle_gamma   90.00
#
_symmetry.space_group_name_H-M   'P 1'
#
loop_
_entity.id
_entity.type
_entity.pdbx_description
1 polymer ?
#
loop_
_entity_poly.entity_id
_entity_poly.type
_entity_poly.pdbx_seq_one_letter_code
_entity_poly.pdbx_strand_id
1 'polypeptide(L)'
;MTLLTRIKTETILLESDIKELIDILISPSIGTDIKYELLNSYSEREIQQQELTYIVRSLINTMYPHQPCYEGAMCVCGTGGDKSNSFNISTTVAFVVASAGVKVIKHGNKSITSNSGSTDLLNQMNIQTTTVDDTPNQLNEKDLVFIGATESYPIMKYMQPVRKMIGKPTILNLVGPLINPYHLTYQMVGVFDPTKLKLVAKTIKDLGRKRAIVLHGANGMDEATLSGDNLIYELTEDGEIKNYTLNATDYGLKHAPNSDFKGGSPEENLAISLNILNGKDQSSRRDVVLLNAGLSLYVAEKVDTIAEGIELATTLIDNGEALKKYHQMRGE
;
A
#
# COMPACT_ATOMS: atom_id res chain seq x y z
N MET A 1 -20.33 22.89 21.43
CA MET A 1 -20.27 22.93 19.94
C MET A 1 -20.37 21.49 19.43
N THR A 2 -21.24 21.21 18.44
CA THR A 2 -21.36 19.85 17.88
C THR A 2 -20.13 19.48 17.06
N LEU A 3 -19.87 18.18 16.86
CA LEU A 3 -18.78 17.72 16.01
C LEU A 3 -18.88 18.30 14.59
N LEU A 4 -20.06 18.31 14.00
CA LEU A 4 -20.29 18.90 12.67
C LEU A 4 -19.93 20.39 12.62
N THR A 5 -20.25 21.16 13.67
CA THR A 5 -19.86 22.57 13.75
C THR A 5 -18.33 22.71 13.79
N ARG A 6 -17.64 21.90 14.63
CA ARG A 6 -16.16 21.89 14.67
C ARG A 6 -15.55 21.53 13.32
N ILE A 7 -16.06 20.52 12.64
CA ILE A 7 -15.61 20.13 11.29
C ILE A 7 -15.73 21.31 10.31
N LYS A 8 -16.79 22.11 10.39
CA LYS A 8 -17.03 23.24 9.45
C LYS A 8 -16.27 24.53 9.82
N THR A 9 -15.88 24.72 11.09
CA THR A 9 -15.34 26.01 11.55
C THR A 9 -13.88 25.95 11.98
N GLU A 10 -13.39 24.80 12.46
CA GLU A 10 -12.03 24.68 12.98
C GLU A 10 -11.04 24.37 11.86
N THR A 11 -9.90 25.05 11.87
CA THR A 11 -8.82 24.78 10.91
C THR A 11 -8.15 23.44 11.19
N ILE A 12 -8.02 23.06 12.45
CA ILE A 12 -7.42 21.80 12.92
C ILE A 12 -8.37 21.15 13.91
N LEU A 13 -8.66 19.87 13.70
CA LEU A 13 -9.43 19.06 14.66
C LEU A 13 -8.48 18.39 15.66
N LEU A 14 -8.93 18.32 16.91
CA LEU A 14 -8.22 17.62 17.96
C LEU A 14 -8.33 16.10 17.78
N GLU A 15 -7.44 15.36 18.43
CA GLU A 15 -7.48 13.89 18.43
C GLU A 15 -8.83 13.35 18.92
N SER A 16 -9.43 13.99 19.95
CA SER A 16 -10.75 13.65 20.47
C SER A 16 -11.86 13.84 19.43
N ASP A 17 -11.77 14.88 18.60
CA ASP A 17 -12.76 15.16 17.55
C ASP A 17 -12.68 14.10 16.44
N ILE A 18 -11.46 13.73 16.06
CA ILE A 18 -11.21 12.69 15.08
C ILE A 18 -11.66 11.33 15.61
N LYS A 19 -11.39 11.04 16.88
CA LYS A 19 -11.87 9.82 17.52
C LYS A 19 -13.41 9.76 17.51
N GLU A 20 -14.07 10.84 17.89
CA GLU A 20 -15.54 10.96 17.84
C GLU A 20 -16.07 10.73 16.43
N LEU A 21 -15.42 11.33 15.40
CA LEU A 21 -15.77 11.12 13.99
C LEU A 21 -15.65 9.63 13.59
N ILE A 22 -14.55 8.99 13.92
CA ILE A 22 -14.33 7.58 13.58
C ILE A 22 -15.33 6.69 14.31
N ASP A 23 -15.56 6.89 15.60
CA ASP A 23 -16.55 6.13 16.39
C ASP A 23 -17.95 6.22 15.79
N ILE A 24 -18.36 7.40 15.31
CA ILE A 24 -19.63 7.58 14.60
C ILE A 24 -19.63 6.82 13.28
N LEU A 25 -18.60 6.96 12.47
CA LEU A 25 -18.54 6.37 11.13
C LEU A 25 -18.57 4.83 11.17
N ILE A 26 -17.91 4.22 12.16
CA ILE A 26 -17.86 2.74 12.31
C ILE A 26 -19.04 2.17 13.11
N SER A 27 -19.86 3.00 13.76
CA SER A 27 -20.97 2.52 14.58
C SER A 27 -22.09 1.88 13.73
N PRO A 28 -22.54 0.68 14.07
CA PRO A 28 -23.69 0.06 13.39
C PRO A 28 -25.03 0.74 13.72
N SER A 29 -25.12 1.48 14.84
CA SER A 29 -26.36 2.07 15.34
C SER A 29 -26.65 3.49 14.81
N ILE A 30 -25.67 4.13 14.18
CA ILE A 30 -25.82 5.49 13.65
C ILE A 30 -26.23 5.43 12.18
N GLY A 31 -27.28 6.21 11.85
CA GLY A 31 -27.83 6.27 10.50
C GLY A 31 -26.86 6.80 9.45
N THR A 32 -27.01 6.34 8.23
CA THR A 32 -26.16 6.68 7.09
C THR A 32 -26.15 8.19 6.79
N ASP A 33 -27.29 8.87 6.99
CA ASP A 33 -27.39 10.32 6.71
C ASP A 33 -26.50 11.16 7.61
N ILE A 34 -26.43 10.83 8.92
CA ILE A 34 -25.53 11.51 9.88
C ILE A 34 -24.07 11.28 9.48
N LYS A 35 -23.71 10.04 9.17
CA LYS A 35 -22.37 9.67 8.71
C LYS A 35 -22.00 10.39 7.41
N TYR A 36 -22.96 10.48 6.48
CA TYR A 36 -22.76 11.17 5.21
C TYR A 36 -22.46 12.65 5.44
N GLU A 37 -23.28 13.35 6.25
CA GLU A 37 -23.08 14.77 6.53
C GLU A 37 -21.70 15.04 7.15
N LEU A 38 -21.28 14.22 8.11
CA LEU A 38 -19.99 14.36 8.78
C LEU A 38 -18.83 14.07 7.82
N LEU A 39 -18.83 12.94 7.12
CA LEU A 39 -17.74 12.55 6.25
C LEU A 39 -17.64 13.44 5.02
N ASN A 40 -18.78 13.86 4.43
CA ASN A 40 -18.78 14.79 3.31
C ASN A 40 -18.23 16.16 3.72
N SER A 41 -18.70 16.72 4.83
CA SER A 41 -18.18 17.99 5.35
C SER A 41 -16.68 17.91 5.70
N TYR A 42 -16.24 16.77 6.28
CA TYR A 42 -14.83 16.54 6.55
C TYR A 42 -13.99 16.45 5.26
N SER A 43 -14.53 15.86 4.21
CA SER A 43 -13.83 15.68 2.92
C SER A 43 -13.70 16.98 2.10
N GLU A 44 -14.46 18.03 2.45
CA GLU A 44 -14.43 19.33 1.78
C GLU A 44 -13.35 20.27 2.32
N ARG A 45 -12.74 19.92 3.46
CA ARG A 45 -11.71 20.72 4.09
C ARG A 45 -10.30 20.26 3.71
N GLU A 46 -9.32 21.14 3.89
CA GLU A 46 -7.92 20.76 3.83
C GLU A 46 -7.55 19.96 5.09
N ILE A 47 -7.09 18.73 4.88
CA ILE A 47 -6.79 17.81 5.96
C ILE A 47 -5.37 18.06 6.45
N GLN A 48 -5.23 18.27 7.75
CA GLN A 48 -3.93 18.45 8.38
C GLN A 48 -3.24 17.12 8.67
N GLN A 49 -1.91 17.15 8.72
CA GLN A 49 -1.11 15.92 8.89
C GLN A 49 -1.47 15.15 10.16
N GLN A 50 -1.64 15.85 11.30
CA GLN A 50 -2.03 15.21 12.55
C GLN A 50 -3.39 14.51 12.46
N GLU A 51 -4.33 15.08 11.70
CA GLU A 51 -5.67 14.49 11.57
C GLU A 51 -5.62 13.13 10.85
N LEU A 52 -4.79 12.97 9.79
CA LEU A 52 -4.61 11.68 9.15
C LEU A 52 -3.97 10.67 10.11
N THR A 53 -2.98 11.09 10.88
CA THR A 53 -2.36 10.26 11.93
C THR A 53 -3.40 9.82 12.97
N TYR A 54 -4.26 10.72 13.44
CA TYR A 54 -5.32 10.40 14.41
C TYR A 54 -6.37 9.44 13.85
N ILE A 55 -6.77 9.61 12.57
CA ILE A 55 -7.69 8.67 11.91
C ILE A 55 -7.09 7.26 11.89
N VAL A 56 -5.84 7.14 11.44
CA VAL A 56 -5.15 5.85 11.35
C VAL A 56 -5.01 5.20 12.72
N ARG A 57 -4.52 5.95 13.72
CA ARG A 57 -4.39 5.46 15.10
C ARG A 57 -5.73 5.06 15.71
N SER A 58 -6.80 5.84 15.48
CA SER A 58 -8.13 5.51 15.99
C SER A 58 -8.64 4.19 15.43
N LEU A 59 -8.46 3.95 14.13
CA LEU A 59 -8.87 2.69 13.50
C LEU A 59 -8.03 1.51 13.98
N ILE A 60 -6.70 1.67 14.06
CA ILE A 60 -5.80 0.63 14.57
C ILE A 60 -6.17 0.32 16.03
N ASN A 61 -6.26 1.31 16.91
CA ASN A 61 -6.53 1.09 18.32
C ASN A 61 -7.92 0.47 18.57
N THR A 62 -8.90 0.75 17.72
CA THR A 62 -10.23 0.12 17.83
C THR A 62 -10.18 -1.38 17.55
N MET A 63 -9.39 -1.81 16.57
CA MET A 63 -9.29 -3.21 16.20
C MET A 63 -8.15 -3.94 16.92
N TYR A 64 -7.04 -3.24 17.16
CA TYR A 64 -5.79 -3.78 17.68
C TYR A 64 -5.25 -2.85 18.79
N PRO A 65 -5.87 -2.80 19.98
CA PRO A 65 -5.43 -1.92 21.08
C PRO A 65 -4.01 -2.26 21.56
N HIS A 66 -3.56 -3.48 21.32
CA HIS A 66 -2.18 -3.93 21.48
C HIS A 66 -1.66 -4.36 20.11
N GLN A 67 -1.42 -3.37 19.22
CA GLN A 67 -0.99 -3.64 17.86
C GLN A 67 0.25 -4.55 17.87
N PRO A 68 0.19 -5.74 17.26
CA PRO A 68 1.33 -6.64 17.22
C PRO A 68 2.47 -6.02 16.43
N CYS A 69 3.71 -6.30 16.84
CA CYS A 69 4.92 -5.86 16.18
C CYS A 69 5.68 -7.08 15.65
N TYR A 70 6.22 -6.97 14.46
CA TYR A 70 7.19 -7.92 13.93
C TYR A 70 8.38 -7.11 13.38
N GLU A 71 9.52 -7.23 14.06
CA GLU A 71 10.71 -6.45 13.72
C GLU A 71 11.19 -6.77 12.29
N GLY A 72 11.56 -5.74 11.55
CA GLY A 72 11.97 -5.87 10.16
C GLY A 72 10.83 -6.08 9.16
N ALA A 73 9.56 -6.09 9.63
CA ALA A 73 8.44 -6.26 8.72
C ALA A 73 8.23 -5.07 7.78
N MET A 74 7.90 -5.38 6.54
CA MET A 74 7.64 -4.44 5.46
C MET A 74 6.25 -4.64 4.85
N CYS A 75 5.62 -3.55 4.40
CA CYS A 75 4.48 -3.61 3.49
C CYS A 75 4.78 -2.84 2.20
N VAL A 76 4.38 -3.44 1.07
CA VAL A 76 4.42 -2.81 -0.27
C VAL A 76 2.98 -2.71 -0.76
N CYS A 77 2.48 -1.51 -0.96
CA CYS A 77 1.08 -1.28 -1.33
C CYS A 77 0.90 0.08 -2.04
N GLY A 78 -0.27 0.32 -2.56
CA GLY A 78 -0.70 1.60 -3.10
C GLY A 78 -2.08 2.00 -2.57
N THR A 79 -2.44 3.24 -2.76
CA THR A 79 -3.78 3.76 -2.39
C THR A 79 -4.88 3.22 -3.29
N GLY A 80 -4.52 2.73 -4.46
CA GLY A 80 -5.48 2.47 -5.53
C GLY A 80 -6.09 3.76 -6.08
N GLY A 81 -7.00 3.61 -7.03
CA GLY A 81 -7.79 4.74 -7.54
C GLY A 81 -7.13 5.54 -8.66
N ASP A 82 -5.97 5.15 -9.12
CA ASP A 82 -5.20 5.76 -10.21
C ASP A 82 -5.82 5.53 -11.61
N LYS A 83 -6.79 4.60 -11.71
CA LYS A 83 -7.48 4.21 -12.96
C LYS A 83 -6.54 3.69 -14.07
N SER A 84 -5.32 3.29 -13.71
CA SER A 84 -4.34 2.74 -14.67
C SER A 84 -4.78 1.39 -15.22
N ASN A 85 -5.58 0.64 -14.47
CA ASN A 85 -5.90 -0.77 -14.74
C ASN A 85 -4.63 -1.62 -14.94
N SER A 86 -3.56 -1.30 -14.21
CA SER A 86 -2.30 -2.06 -14.25
C SER A 86 -2.51 -3.50 -13.75
N PHE A 87 -1.64 -4.41 -14.21
CA PHE A 87 -1.55 -5.71 -13.55
C PHE A 87 -1.09 -5.52 -12.09
N ASN A 88 -1.20 -6.56 -11.28
CA ASN A 88 -0.94 -6.47 -9.83
C ASN A 88 0.57 -6.31 -9.51
N ILE A 89 1.15 -5.16 -9.88
CA ILE A 89 2.58 -4.84 -9.75
C ILE A 89 3.04 -5.07 -8.31
N SER A 90 2.45 -4.38 -7.32
CA SER A 90 2.88 -4.47 -5.92
C SER A 90 2.74 -5.87 -5.33
N THR A 91 1.79 -6.70 -5.81
CA THR A 91 1.67 -8.10 -5.39
C THR A 91 2.80 -8.94 -5.97
N THR A 92 3.15 -8.74 -7.24
CA THR A 92 4.31 -9.41 -7.88
C THR A 92 5.62 -8.99 -7.21
N VAL A 93 5.80 -7.70 -6.91
CA VAL A 93 6.94 -7.15 -6.15
C VAL A 93 7.09 -7.81 -4.78
N ALA A 94 5.98 -8.08 -4.07
CA ALA A 94 6.03 -8.71 -2.76
C ALA A 94 6.72 -10.09 -2.76
N PHE A 95 6.55 -10.89 -3.81
CA PHE A 95 7.26 -12.17 -3.96
C PHE A 95 8.77 -11.96 -4.17
N VAL A 96 9.15 -11.00 -5.00
CA VAL A 96 10.57 -10.69 -5.24
C VAL A 96 11.24 -10.20 -3.96
N VAL A 97 10.61 -9.25 -3.25
CA VAL A 97 11.15 -8.70 -1.99
C VAL A 97 11.27 -9.77 -0.92
N ALA A 98 10.25 -10.63 -0.77
CA ALA A 98 10.29 -11.72 0.20
C ALA A 98 11.34 -12.79 -0.15
N SER A 99 11.64 -13.01 -1.42
CA SER A 99 12.71 -13.95 -1.84
C SER A 99 14.11 -13.49 -1.44
N ALA A 100 14.30 -12.20 -1.13
CA ALA A 100 15.51 -11.66 -0.51
C ALA A 100 15.55 -11.84 1.03
N GLY A 101 14.58 -12.55 1.61
CA GLY A 101 14.48 -12.74 3.06
C GLY A 101 13.98 -11.51 3.82
N VAL A 102 13.28 -10.59 3.15
CA VAL A 102 12.52 -9.51 3.81
C VAL A 102 11.20 -10.08 4.33
N LYS A 103 10.85 -9.79 5.57
CA LYS A 103 9.55 -10.18 6.15
C LYS A 103 8.45 -9.26 5.60
N VAL A 104 7.66 -9.74 4.65
CA VAL A 104 6.62 -8.95 3.98
C VAL A 104 5.24 -9.28 4.56
N ILE A 105 4.60 -8.29 5.18
CA ILE A 105 3.19 -8.35 5.63
C ILE A 105 2.36 -7.45 4.70
N LYS A 106 1.91 -8.01 3.59
CA LYS A 106 1.14 -7.25 2.62
C LYS A 106 -0.33 -7.20 3.00
N HIS A 107 -0.77 -6.00 3.38
CA HIS A 107 -2.18 -5.69 3.63
C HIS A 107 -2.84 -5.28 2.31
N GLY A 108 -3.85 -6.00 1.88
CA GLY A 108 -4.48 -5.80 0.58
C GLY A 108 -5.99 -6.03 0.59
N ASN A 109 -6.66 -5.63 -0.48
CA ASN A 109 -8.11 -5.76 -0.62
C ASN A 109 -8.49 -6.31 -2.00
N LYS A 110 -9.78 -6.68 -2.12
CA LYS A 110 -10.41 -6.84 -3.44
C LYS A 110 -10.44 -5.50 -4.15
N SER A 111 -10.38 -5.53 -5.48
CA SER A 111 -10.47 -4.30 -6.25
C SER A 111 -11.80 -3.57 -6.01
N ILE A 112 -11.72 -2.24 -5.97
CA ILE A 112 -12.90 -1.35 -6.00
C ILE A 112 -13.01 -0.67 -7.37
N THR A 113 -11.89 -0.46 -8.04
CA THR A 113 -11.80 0.36 -9.27
C THR A 113 -11.13 -0.34 -10.45
N SER A 114 -10.29 -1.35 -10.22
CA SER A 114 -9.61 -2.13 -11.28
C SER A 114 -10.31 -3.47 -11.54
N ASN A 115 -9.99 -4.10 -12.67
CA ASN A 115 -10.57 -5.40 -13.06
C ASN A 115 -10.15 -6.55 -12.14
N SER A 116 -9.05 -6.40 -11.38
CA SER A 116 -8.52 -7.43 -10.46
C SER A 116 -7.79 -6.77 -9.31
N GLY A 117 -8.24 -7.00 -8.08
CA GLY A 117 -7.53 -6.61 -6.87
C GLY A 117 -6.48 -7.65 -6.45
N SER A 118 -5.71 -7.33 -5.40
CA SER A 118 -4.70 -8.27 -4.87
C SER A 118 -5.32 -9.60 -4.44
N THR A 119 -6.49 -9.57 -3.80
CA THR A 119 -7.18 -10.79 -3.35
C THR A 119 -7.66 -11.65 -4.54
N ASP A 120 -8.08 -11.02 -5.64
CA ASP A 120 -8.53 -11.74 -6.83
C ASP A 120 -7.36 -12.50 -7.48
N LEU A 121 -6.19 -11.85 -7.58
CA LEU A 121 -4.97 -12.50 -8.04
C LEU A 121 -4.53 -13.65 -7.11
N LEU A 122 -4.55 -13.45 -5.78
CA LEU A 122 -4.19 -14.49 -4.82
C LEU A 122 -5.08 -15.73 -4.94
N ASN A 123 -6.38 -15.54 -5.16
CA ASN A 123 -7.30 -16.66 -5.41
C ASN A 123 -6.89 -17.45 -6.67
N GLN A 124 -6.52 -16.77 -7.75
CA GLN A 124 -6.01 -17.43 -8.96
C GLN A 124 -4.65 -18.12 -8.73
N MET A 125 -3.82 -17.56 -7.87
CA MET A 125 -2.56 -18.16 -7.43
C MET A 125 -2.76 -19.37 -6.50
N ASN A 126 -3.99 -19.62 -6.04
CA ASN A 126 -4.30 -20.60 -4.99
C ASN A 126 -3.54 -20.32 -3.68
N ILE A 127 -3.42 -19.03 -3.34
CA ILE A 127 -2.78 -18.55 -2.11
C ILE A 127 -3.87 -17.94 -1.23
N GLN A 128 -3.98 -18.43 0.00
CA GLN A 128 -4.94 -17.92 0.98
C GLN A 128 -4.39 -16.70 1.73
N THR A 129 -5.30 -15.79 2.11
CA THR A 129 -4.97 -14.74 3.06
C THR A 129 -4.78 -15.33 4.46
N THR A 130 -3.88 -14.72 5.21
CA THR A 130 -3.54 -15.13 6.58
C THR A 130 -4.33 -14.27 7.59
N THR A 131 -4.75 -14.86 8.70
CA THR A 131 -5.32 -14.09 9.81
C THR A 131 -4.23 -13.31 10.54
N VAL A 132 -4.61 -12.28 11.29
CA VAL A 132 -3.65 -11.51 12.09
C VAL A 132 -2.96 -12.41 13.12
N ASP A 133 -3.70 -13.30 13.79
CA ASP A 133 -3.17 -14.17 14.83
C ASP A 133 -2.18 -15.22 14.30
N ASP A 134 -2.40 -15.73 13.07
CA ASP A 134 -1.52 -16.74 12.45
C ASP A 134 -0.35 -16.14 11.66
N THR A 135 -0.33 -14.83 11.49
CA THR A 135 0.73 -14.12 10.74
C THR A 135 2.15 -14.44 11.23
N PRO A 136 2.46 -14.48 12.55
CA PRO A 136 3.82 -14.76 13.00
C PRO A 136 4.32 -16.16 12.57
N ASN A 137 3.45 -17.17 12.62
CA ASN A 137 3.79 -18.54 12.22
C ASN A 137 4.11 -18.59 10.71
N GLN A 138 3.20 -18.09 9.89
CA GLN A 138 3.34 -18.06 8.44
C GLN A 138 4.55 -17.21 7.99
N LEU A 139 4.76 -16.06 8.65
CA LEU A 139 5.85 -15.14 8.30
C LEU A 139 7.22 -15.72 8.65
N ASN A 140 7.33 -16.47 9.75
CA ASN A 140 8.57 -17.18 10.12
C ASN A 140 8.93 -18.27 9.11
N GLU A 141 7.94 -18.95 8.58
CA GLU A 141 8.11 -20.05 7.64
C GLU A 141 8.35 -19.55 6.19
N LYS A 142 7.59 -18.53 5.77
CA LYS A 142 7.48 -18.16 4.35
C LYS A 142 8.02 -16.77 3.99
N ASP A 143 8.40 -15.93 4.94
CA ASP A 143 8.80 -14.51 4.77
C ASP A 143 7.75 -13.62 4.12
N LEU A 144 6.62 -14.16 3.71
CA LEU A 144 5.54 -13.44 3.02
C LEU A 144 4.19 -13.87 3.55
N VAL A 145 3.36 -12.89 3.90
CA VAL A 145 1.94 -13.13 4.20
C VAL A 145 1.08 -12.06 3.55
N PHE A 146 -0.13 -12.45 3.21
CA PHE A 146 -1.16 -11.56 2.69
C PHE A 146 -2.31 -11.49 3.69
N ILE A 147 -2.61 -10.29 4.19
CA ILE A 147 -3.72 -10.05 5.11
C ILE A 147 -4.84 -9.34 4.36
N GLY A 148 -6.05 -9.90 4.42
CA GLY A 148 -7.22 -9.29 3.81
C GLY A 148 -7.71 -8.08 4.60
N ALA A 149 -7.90 -6.94 3.94
CA ALA A 149 -8.35 -5.71 4.61
C ALA A 149 -9.80 -5.82 5.12
N THR A 150 -10.66 -6.57 4.44
CA THR A 150 -12.04 -6.79 4.88
C THR A 150 -12.11 -7.64 6.15
N GLU A 151 -11.25 -8.65 6.24
CA GLU A 151 -11.18 -9.56 7.36
C GLU A 151 -10.51 -8.92 8.58
N SER A 152 -9.45 -8.14 8.36
CA SER A 152 -8.72 -7.45 9.43
C SER A 152 -9.45 -6.21 9.96
N TYR A 153 -10.24 -5.53 9.13
CA TYR A 153 -11.00 -4.35 9.52
C TYR A 153 -12.50 -4.47 9.14
N PRO A 154 -13.24 -5.43 9.73
CA PRO A 154 -14.67 -5.62 9.41
C PRO A 154 -15.54 -4.41 9.74
N ILE A 155 -15.08 -3.51 10.63
CA ILE A 155 -15.75 -2.25 10.97
C ILE A 155 -15.87 -1.29 9.76
N MET A 156 -14.96 -1.40 8.77
CA MET A 156 -14.99 -0.55 7.58
C MET A 156 -16.24 -0.76 6.71
N LYS A 157 -16.94 -1.89 6.86
CA LYS A 157 -18.20 -2.15 6.14
C LYS A 157 -19.27 -1.09 6.43
N TYR A 158 -19.28 -0.51 7.62
CA TYR A 158 -20.24 0.51 8.00
C TYR A 158 -20.01 1.88 7.34
N MET A 159 -18.84 2.08 6.76
CA MET A 159 -18.50 3.28 5.99
C MET A 159 -18.81 3.13 4.49
N GLN A 160 -18.98 1.90 3.98
CA GLN A 160 -19.16 1.64 2.54
C GLN A 160 -20.39 2.33 1.94
N PRO A 161 -21.60 2.28 2.57
CA PRO A 161 -22.75 2.98 2.04
C PRO A 161 -22.52 4.49 1.90
N VAL A 162 -21.89 5.09 2.93
CA VAL A 162 -21.57 6.53 2.96
C VAL A 162 -20.61 6.91 1.83
N ARG A 163 -19.55 6.13 1.62
CA ARG A 163 -18.58 6.36 0.54
C ARG A 163 -19.24 6.27 -0.84
N LYS A 164 -20.17 5.33 -1.02
CA LYS A 164 -20.96 5.22 -2.26
C LYS A 164 -21.86 6.45 -2.48
N MET A 165 -22.47 6.99 -1.44
CA MET A 165 -23.30 8.20 -1.52
C MET A 165 -22.46 9.44 -1.88
N ILE A 166 -21.25 9.57 -1.33
CA ILE A 166 -20.35 10.69 -1.61
C ILE A 166 -19.86 10.62 -3.07
N GLY A 167 -19.62 9.42 -3.62
CA GLY A 167 -19.29 9.20 -5.04
C GLY A 167 -17.94 9.80 -5.52
N LYS A 168 -17.14 10.36 -4.62
CA LYS A 168 -15.80 10.92 -4.89
C LYS A 168 -14.79 10.39 -3.87
N PRO A 169 -13.47 10.46 -4.16
CA PRO A 169 -12.45 10.10 -3.19
C PRO A 169 -12.59 10.89 -1.88
N THR A 170 -12.37 10.21 -0.76
CA THR A 170 -12.36 10.78 0.58
C THR A 170 -11.01 10.50 1.25
N ILE A 171 -10.79 11.05 2.45
CA ILE A 171 -9.60 10.74 3.25
C ILE A 171 -9.39 9.24 3.43
N LEU A 172 -10.48 8.46 3.46
CA LEU A 172 -10.41 7.01 3.65
C LEU A 172 -9.68 6.28 2.51
N ASN A 173 -9.48 6.93 1.34
CA ASN A 173 -8.67 6.38 0.27
C ASN A 173 -7.16 6.38 0.62
N LEU A 174 -6.71 7.30 1.46
CA LEU A 174 -5.33 7.33 1.95
C LEU A 174 -5.10 6.40 3.15
N VAL A 175 -6.17 6.03 3.85
CA VAL A 175 -6.09 5.27 5.11
C VAL A 175 -5.71 3.80 4.86
N GLY A 176 -6.21 3.18 3.78
CA GLY A 176 -6.00 1.74 3.50
C GLY A 176 -4.56 1.27 3.62
N PRO A 177 -3.59 1.91 2.95
CA PRO A 177 -2.17 1.58 3.07
C PRO A 177 -1.57 1.77 4.47
N LEU A 178 -2.18 2.61 5.30
CA LEU A 178 -1.62 3.05 6.58
C LEU A 178 -2.09 2.22 7.78
N ILE A 179 -3.20 1.48 7.65
CA ILE A 179 -3.81 0.68 8.71
C ILE A 179 -3.38 -0.80 8.68
N ASN A 180 -2.11 -1.10 8.36
CA ASN A 180 -1.65 -2.48 8.51
C ASN A 180 -1.90 -2.93 9.96
N PRO A 181 -2.48 -4.13 10.20
CA PRO A 181 -2.69 -4.66 11.55
C PRO A 181 -1.41 -4.76 12.38
N TYR A 182 -0.27 -4.91 11.72
CA TYR A 182 1.05 -4.97 12.33
C TYR A 182 1.75 -3.62 12.33
N HIS A 183 2.48 -3.34 13.42
CA HIS A 183 3.46 -2.27 13.44
C HIS A 183 4.62 -2.65 12.49
N LEU A 184 4.78 -1.88 11.42
CA LEU A 184 5.80 -2.15 10.41
C LEU A 184 7.10 -1.40 10.73
N THR A 185 8.24 -1.97 10.35
CA THR A 185 9.54 -1.29 10.35
C THR A 185 9.73 -0.50 9.06
N TYR A 186 9.37 -1.09 7.91
CA TYR A 186 9.57 -0.53 6.59
C TYR A 186 8.25 -0.43 5.81
N GLN A 187 8.14 0.56 4.93
CA GLN A 187 6.95 0.68 4.09
C GLN A 187 7.25 1.34 2.76
N MET A 188 6.72 0.77 1.66
CA MET A 188 6.63 1.44 0.38
C MET A 188 5.15 1.67 0.04
N VAL A 189 4.79 2.91 -0.25
CA VAL A 189 3.41 3.31 -0.54
C VAL A 189 3.33 4.16 -1.78
N GLY A 190 2.61 3.68 -2.78
CA GLY A 190 2.20 4.49 -3.92
C GLY A 190 0.95 5.31 -3.62
N VAL A 191 0.91 6.54 -4.08
CA VAL A 191 -0.20 7.49 -3.86
C VAL A 191 -0.64 8.09 -5.18
N PHE A 192 -1.91 7.90 -5.55
CA PHE A 192 -2.42 8.39 -6.82
C PHE A 192 -2.54 9.92 -6.92
N ASP A 193 -2.64 10.62 -5.79
CA ASP A 193 -2.72 12.09 -5.73
C ASP A 193 -1.38 12.67 -5.26
N PRO A 194 -0.58 13.31 -6.14
CA PRO A 194 0.74 13.81 -5.80
C PRO A 194 0.71 14.89 -4.72
N THR A 195 -0.41 15.59 -4.53
CA THR A 195 -0.56 16.63 -3.50
C THR A 195 -0.57 16.03 -2.09
N LYS A 196 -0.77 14.72 -1.94
CA LYS A 196 -0.87 14.01 -0.67
C LYS A 196 0.43 13.31 -0.24
N LEU A 197 1.46 13.28 -1.09
CA LEU A 197 2.73 12.61 -0.79
C LEU A 197 3.34 13.07 0.54
N LYS A 198 3.47 14.38 0.74
CA LYS A 198 4.03 14.95 1.97
C LYS A 198 3.19 14.61 3.20
N LEU A 199 1.86 14.63 3.06
CA LEU A 199 0.92 14.28 4.11
C LEU A 199 1.13 12.82 4.54
N VAL A 200 1.15 11.90 3.58
CA VAL A 200 1.33 10.46 3.81
C VAL A 200 2.71 10.17 4.41
N ALA A 201 3.79 10.77 3.87
CA ALA A 201 5.14 10.58 4.38
C ALA A 201 5.30 11.00 5.85
N LYS A 202 4.74 12.15 6.22
CA LYS A 202 4.74 12.61 7.61
C LYS A 202 3.91 11.70 8.52
N THR A 203 2.75 11.23 8.04
CA THR A 203 1.92 10.28 8.79
C THR A 203 2.67 8.96 9.03
N ILE A 204 3.36 8.42 8.02
CA ILE A 204 4.19 7.21 8.14
C ILE A 204 5.29 7.39 9.19
N LYS A 205 5.96 8.55 9.21
CA LYS A 205 6.93 8.90 10.26
C LYS A 205 6.27 8.89 11.65
N ASP A 206 5.11 9.52 11.80
CA ASP A 206 4.37 9.57 13.09
C ASP A 206 3.87 8.19 13.53
N LEU A 207 3.64 7.28 12.61
CA LEU A 207 3.32 5.87 12.88
C LEU A 207 4.55 5.04 13.28
N GLY A 208 5.74 5.64 13.34
CA GLY A 208 6.96 5.01 13.85
C GLY A 208 7.68 4.08 12.87
N ARG A 209 7.47 4.23 11.54
CA ARG A 209 8.29 3.48 10.57
C ARG A 209 9.73 3.98 10.63
N LYS A 210 10.70 3.04 10.54
CA LYS A 210 12.12 3.36 10.50
C LYS A 210 12.51 4.00 9.16
N ARG A 211 12.11 3.35 8.05
CA ARG A 211 12.31 3.87 6.69
C ARG A 211 11.08 3.65 5.84
N ALA A 212 10.83 4.55 4.91
CA ALA A 212 9.75 4.42 3.95
C ALA A 212 10.02 5.20 2.67
N ILE A 213 9.41 4.75 1.57
CA ILE A 213 9.22 5.54 0.36
C ILE A 213 7.73 5.72 0.13
N VAL A 214 7.32 6.97 -0.02
CA VAL A 214 5.99 7.38 -0.48
C VAL A 214 6.18 7.99 -1.87
N LEU A 215 5.51 7.44 -2.86
CA LEU A 215 5.76 7.82 -4.25
C LEU A 215 4.48 8.07 -5.04
N HIS A 216 4.65 8.85 -6.12
CA HIS A 216 3.66 9.02 -7.17
C HIS A 216 4.36 8.81 -8.51
N GLY A 217 3.92 7.81 -9.23
CA GLY A 217 4.51 7.44 -10.51
C GLY A 217 4.14 8.41 -11.62
N ALA A 218 5.03 8.56 -12.57
CA ALA A 218 4.80 9.40 -13.73
C ALA A 218 3.46 9.06 -14.42
N ASN A 219 2.77 10.09 -14.89
CA ASN A 219 1.46 9.98 -15.53
C ASN A 219 0.35 9.40 -14.63
N GLY A 220 0.46 9.58 -13.30
CA GLY A 220 -0.63 9.42 -12.37
C GLY A 220 -0.80 8.04 -11.73
N MET A 221 0.21 7.17 -11.81
CA MET A 221 0.15 5.85 -11.17
C MET A 221 0.51 5.89 -9.68
N ASP A 222 -0.07 4.99 -8.92
CA ASP A 222 0.32 4.72 -7.53
C ASP A 222 1.39 3.62 -7.40
N GLU A 223 2.23 3.49 -8.43
CA GLU A 223 3.42 2.64 -8.53
C GLU A 223 4.53 3.44 -9.21
N ALA A 224 5.80 3.18 -8.92
CA ALA A 224 6.90 3.75 -9.70
C ALA A 224 6.85 3.21 -11.13
N THR A 225 6.98 4.09 -12.13
CA THR A 225 6.79 3.76 -13.54
C THR A 225 8.03 4.05 -14.37
N LEU A 226 8.03 3.53 -15.61
CA LEU A 226 9.09 3.75 -16.59
C LEU A 226 8.78 4.92 -17.53
N SER A 227 7.63 5.59 -17.36
CA SER A 227 7.11 6.58 -18.32
C SER A 227 7.59 8.01 -18.08
N GLY A 228 8.48 8.23 -17.11
CA GLY A 228 9.03 9.55 -16.78
C GLY A 228 9.43 9.68 -15.30
N ASP A 229 9.45 10.91 -14.81
CA ASP A 229 9.87 11.24 -13.46
C ASP A 229 8.83 10.80 -12.42
N ASN A 230 9.24 9.98 -11.49
CA ASN A 230 8.46 9.57 -10.32
C ASN A 230 8.78 10.54 -9.17
N LEU A 231 7.75 11.05 -8.51
CA LEU A 231 7.90 11.90 -7.33
C LEU A 231 8.09 11.03 -6.09
N ILE A 232 9.15 11.26 -5.34
CA ILE A 232 9.52 10.47 -4.17
C ILE A 232 9.54 11.36 -2.91
N TYR A 233 8.95 10.85 -1.84
CA TYR A 233 9.17 11.31 -0.46
C TYR A 233 9.74 10.13 0.33
N GLU A 234 11.00 10.22 0.72
CA GLU A 234 11.71 9.19 1.46
C GLU A 234 11.86 9.58 2.92
N LEU A 235 11.36 8.72 3.81
CA LEU A 235 11.69 8.75 5.22
C LEU A 235 12.98 7.96 5.44
N THR A 236 14.02 8.63 5.88
CA THR A 236 15.33 8.04 6.18
C THR A 236 15.42 7.58 7.64
N GLU A 237 16.43 6.75 7.97
CA GLU A 237 16.59 6.16 9.31
C GLU A 237 16.75 7.21 10.42
N ASP A 238 17.38 8.35 10.12
CA ASP A 238 17.54 9.48 11.04
C ASP A 238 16.25 10.31 11.23
N GLY A 239 15.15 9.88 10.56
CA GLY A 239 13.83 10.52 10.65
C GLY A 239 13.68 11.76 9.78
N GLU A 240 14.60 12.03 8.86
CA GLU A 240 14.44 13.09 7.87
C GLU A 240 13.47 12.63 6.76
N ILE A 241 12.73 13.57 6.19
CA ILE A 241 11.90 13.33 4.99
C ILE A 241 12.51 14.11 3.84
N LYS A 242 13.15 13.39 2.92
CA LYS A 242 13.71 13.93 1.67
C LYS A 242 12.69 13.84 0.54
N ASN A 243 12.70 14.80 -0.37
CA ASN A 243 11.89 14.74 -1.58
C ASN A 243 12.77 14.95 -2.81
N TYR A 244 12.57 14.10 -3.81
CA TYR A 244 13.29 14.14 -5.07
C TYR A 244 12.48 13.48 -6.19
N THR A 245 12.95 13.62 -7.42
CA THR A 245 12.44 12.88 -8.57
C THR A 245 13.36 11.70 -8.88
N LEU A 246 12.77 10.60 -9.35
CA LEU A 246 13.48 9.41 -9.77
C LEU A 246 13.04 9.02 -11.17
N ASN A 247 13.99 8.91 -12.09
CA ASN A 247 13.73 8.43 -13.43
C ASN A 247 14.33 7.03 -13.62
N ALA A 248 13.54 6.09 -14.13
CA ALA A 248 13.98 4.71 -14.33
C ALA A 248 15.19 4.59 -15.27
N THR A 249 15.33 5.54 -16.22
CA THR A 249 16.47 5.56 -17.15
C THR A 249 17.81 5.81 -16.48
N ASP A 250 17.84 6.48 -15.32
CA ASP A 250 19.04 6.70 -14.52
C ASP A 250 19.61 5.41 -13.94
N TYR A 251 18.80 4.35 -13.93
CA TYR A 251 19.14 3.01 -13.46
C TYR A 251 19.26 1.99 -14.61
N GLY A 252 19.37 2.46 -15.86
CA GLY A 252 19.53 1.60 -17.03
C GLY A 252 18.27 0.91 -17.52
N LEU A 253 17.11 1.17 -16.91
CA LEU A 253 15.82 0.67 -17.36
C LEU A 253 15.31 1.52 -18.53
N LYS A 254 14.62 0.88 -19.50
CA LYS A 254 14.15 1.57 -20.69
C LYS A 254 12.84 2.30 -20.41
N HIS A 255 12.69 3.49 -21.00
CA HIS A 255 11.41 4.19 -21.00
C HIS A 255 10.32 3.32 -21.64
N ALA A 256 9.14 3.26 -20.98
CA ALA A 256 7.96 2.61 -21.50
C ALA A 256 6.68 3.33 -21.05
N PRO A 257 5.66 3.42 -21.90
CA PRO A 257 4.42 4.09 -21.54
C PRO A 257 3.61 3.23 -20.52
N ASN A 258 2.81 3.87 -19.67
CA ASN A 258 1.98 3.17 -18.68
C ASN A 258 0.96 2.20 -19.31
N SER A 259 0.63 2.37 -20.59
CA SER A 259 -0.21 1.42 -21.34
C SER A 259 0.35 0.00 -21.40
N ASP A 260 1.67 -0.15 -21.30
CA ASP A 260 2.34 -1.45 -21.35
C ASP A 260 2.12 -2.26 -20.06
N PHE A 261 1.78 -1.57 -18.98
CA PHE A 261 1.52 -2.19 -17.67
C PHE A 261 0.07 -2.60 -17.46
N LYS A 262 -0.79 -2.43 -18.47
CA LYS A 262 -2.19 -2.85 -18.37
C LYS A 262 -2.28 -4.33 -18.04
N GLY A 263 -3.10 -4.62 -17.05
CA GLY A 263 -3.59 -5.94 -16.72
C GLY A 263 -4.88 -6.27 -17.46
N GLY A 264 -5.48 -7.37 -17.07
CA GLY A 264 -6.73 -7.86 -17.63
C GLY A 264 -7.57 -8.60 -16.58
N SER A 265 -8.06 -9.77 -16.95
CA SER A 265 -8.75 -10.65 -16.00
C SER A 265 -7.79 -11.15 -14.92
N PRO A 266 -8.28 -11.71 -13.81
CA PRO A 266 -7.43 -12.33 -12.79
C PRO A 266 -6.50 -13.41 -13.37
N GLU A 267 -6.96 -14.20 -14.36
CA GLU A 267 -6.18 -15.23 -15.05
C GLU A 267 -5.05 -14.61 -15.89
N GLU A 268 -5.34 -13.53 -16.61
CA GLU A 268 -4.33 -12.80 -17.40
C GLU A 268 -3.28 -12.19 -16.48
N ASN A 269 -3.68 -11.61 -15.36
CA ASN A 269 -2.76 -11.05 -14.37
C ASN A 269 -1.91 -12.12 -13.69
N LEU A 270 -2.46 -13.32 -13.45
CA LEU A 270 -1.69 -14.47 -13.00
C LEU A 270 -0.60 -14.85 -14.02
N ALA A 271 -0.96 -14.95 -15.29
CA ALA A 271 -0.02 -15.29 -16.35
C ALA A 271 1.12 -14.26 -16.47
N ILE A 272 0.79 -12.95 -16.39
CA ILE A 272 1.78 -11.87 -16.38
C ILE A 272 2.73 -12.03 -15.19
N SER A 273 2.18 -12.14 -13.97
CA SER A 273 2.99 -12.26 -12.74
C SER A 273 3.90 -13.49 -12.79
N LEU A 274 3.39 -14.65 -13.20
CA LEU A 274 4.19 -15.88 -13.30
C LEU A 274 5.28 -15.78 -14.35
N ASN A 275 5.02 -15.17 -15.52
CA ASN A 275 6.04 -14.97 -16.54
C ASN A 275 7.18 -14.05 -16.05
N ILE A 276 6.87 -13.06 -15.21
CA ILE A 276 7.89 -12.23 -14.58
C ILE A 276 8.66 -13.04 -13.54
N LEU A 277 7.98 -13.69 -12.58
CA LEU A 277 8.61 -14.41 -11.47
C LEU A 277 9.50 -15.56 -11.93
N ASN A 278 9.21 -16.17 -13.09
CA ASN A 278 10.02 -17.26 -13.67
C ASN A 278 11.08 -16.78 -14.68
N GLY A 279 11.31 -15.46 -14.79
CA GLY A 279 12.31 -14.86 -15.67
C GLY A 279 12.02 -14.95 -17.17
N LYS A 280 10.82 -15.40 -17.59
CA LYS A 280 10.45 -15.53 -19.01
C LYS A 280 10.05 -14.20 -19.65
N ASP A 281 9.48 -13.29 -18.87
CA ASP A 281 9.15 -11.95 -19.35
C ASP A 281 10.42 -11.08 -19.38
N GLN A 282 10.72 -10.52 -20.54
CA GLN A 282 11.86 -9.59 -20.75
C GLN A 282 11.37 -8.23 -21.24
N SER A 283 10.07 -7.94 -21.04
CA SER A 283 9.44 -6.68 -21.45
C SER A 283 9.49 -5.62 -20.34
N SER A 284 8.96 -4.44 -20.66
CA SER A 284 8.76 -3.35 -19.70
C SER A 284 7.95 -3.75 -18.45
N ARG A 285 7.12 -4.81 -18.52
CA ARG A 285 6.40 -5.34 -17.35
C ARG A 285 7.37 -5.92 -16.31
N ARG A 286 8.42 -6.61 -16.75
CA ARG A 286 9.49 -7.04 -15.86
C ARG A 286 10.22 -5.83 -15.28
N ASP A 287 10.57 -4.85 -16.11
CA ASP A 287 11.35 -3.69 -15.70
C ASP A 287 10.63 -2.85 -14.64
N VAL A 288 9.30 -2.66 -14.76
CA VAL A 288 8.53 -1.95 -13.73
C VAL A 288 8.51 -2.71 -12.40
N VAL A 289 8.49 -4.04 -12.42
CA VAL A 289 8.62 -4.86 -11.20
C VAL A 289 10.01 -4.74 -10.61
N LEU A 290 11.07 -4.76 -11.43
CA LEU A 290 12.45 -4.56 -10.99
C LEU A 290 12.65 -3.21 -10.30
N LEU A 291 12.11 -2.13 -10.87
CA LEU A 291 12.16 -0.79 -10.27
C LEU A 291 11.51 -0.76 -8.89
N ASN A 292 10.28 -1.24 -8.78
CA ASN A 292 9.53 -1.22 -7.52
C ASN A 292 10.11 -2.19 -6.47
N ALA A 293 10.62 -3.35 -6.90
CA ALA A 293 11.33 -4.28 -6.01
C ALA A 293 12.65 -3.68 -5.54
N GLY A 294 13.42 -3.03 -6.43
CA GLY A 294 14.68 -2.36 -6.08
C GLY A 294 14.47 -1.27 -5.03
N LEU A 295 13.47 -0.41 -5.20
CA LEU A 295 13.07 0.59 -4.21
C LEU A 295 12.71 -0.07 -2.86
N SER A 296 11.97 -1.17 -2.90
CA SER A 296 11.54 -1.88 -1.70
C SER A 296 12.72 -2.53 -0.96
N LEU A 297 13.66 -3.14 -1.68
CA LEU A 297 14.87 -3.75 -1.12
C LEU A 297 15.80 -2.71 -0.49
N TYR A 298 15.92 -1.53 -1.12
CA TYR A 298 16.64 -0.39 -0.56
C TYR A 298 15.99 0.12 0.74
N VAL A 299 14.68 0.29 0.76
CA VAL A 299 13.94 0.70 1.99
C VAL A 299 14.09 -0.34 3.10
N ALA A 300 14.10 -1.63 2.76
CA ALA A 300 14.25 -2.74 3.71
C ALA A 300 15.70 -2.99 4.14
N GLU A 301 16.64 -2.10 3.77
CA GLU A 301 18.07 -2.17 4.14
C GLU A 301 18.75 -3.49 3.72
N LYS A 302 18.29 -4.08 2.60
CA LYS A 302 18.97 -5.25 2.00
C LYS A 302 20.13 -4.86 1.12
N VAL A 303 20.16 -3.63 0.69
CA VAL A 303 21.19 -2.99 -0.15
C VAL A 303 21.34 -1.53 0.24
N ASP A 304 22.45 -0.92 -0.13
CA ASP A 304 22.76 0.47 0.23
C ASP A 304 22.24 1.48 -0.80
N THR A 305 21.97 1.05 -2.03
CA THR A 305 21.50 1.92 -3.12
C THR A 305 20.32 1.30 -3.87
N ILE A 306 19.53 2.16 -4.53
CA ILE A 306 18.41 1.72 -5.40
C ILE A 306 18.95 0.90 -6.58
N ALA A 307 20.12 1.26 -7.13
CA ALA A 307 20.74 0.53 -8.23
C ALA A 307 21.06 -0.93 -7.83
N GLU A 308 21.71 -1.12 -6.67
CA GLU A 308 21.95 -2.46 -6.12
C GLU A 308 20.67 -3.22 -5.84
N GLY A 309 19.59 -2.52 -5.44
CA GLY A 309 18.29 -3.11 -5.24
C GLY A 309 17.68 -3.66 -6.53
N ILE A 310 17.82 -2.94 -7.63
CA ILE A 310 17.39 -3.39 -8.97
C ILE A 310 18.21 -4.59 -9.44
N GLU A 311 19.53 -4.58 -9.22
CA GLU A 311 20.42 -5.71 -9.54
C GLU A 311 20.07 -6.95 -8.72
N LEU A 312 19.81 -6.79 -7.42
CA LEU A 312 19.39 -7.89 -6.56
C LEU A 312 18.03 -8.46 -7.01
N ALA A 313 17.04 -7.59 -7.30
CA ALA A 313 15.75 -8.01 -7.82
C ALA A 313 15.89 -8.77 -9.14
N THR A 314 16.76 -8.30 -10.04
CA THR A 314 17.09 -8.98 -11.30
C THR A 314 17.65 -10.39 -11.04
N THR A 315 18.63 -10.49 -10.16
CA THR A 315 19.24 -11.77 -9.77
C THR A 315 18.22 -12.75 -9.19
N LEU A 316 17.35 -12.28 -8.28
CA LEU A 316 16.33 -13.12 -7.63
C LEU A 316 15.27 -13.67 -8.61
N ILE A 317 14.95 -12.92 -9.65
CA ILE A 317 14.08 -13.39 -10.73
C ILE A 317 14.81 -14.37 -11.63
N ASP A 318 16.02 -14.03 -12.09
CA ASP A 318 16.75 -14.80 -13.11
C ASP A 318 17.29 -16.13 -12.58
N ASN A 319 17.59 -16.21 -11.27
CA ASN A 319 18.01 -17.48 -10.63
C ASN A 319 16.84 -18.33 -10.11
N GLY A 320 15.58 -17.85 -10.24
CA GLY A 320 14.37 -18.58 -9.89
C GLY A 320 13.95 -18.49 -8.40
N GLU A 321 14.64 -17.72 -7.55
CA GLU A 321 14.27 -17.58 -6.13
C GLU A 321 12.91 -16.89 -5.95
N ALA A 322 12.56 -15.94 -6.82
CA ALA A 322 11.23 -15.31 -6.82
C ALA A 322 10.12 -16.33 -7.17
N LEU A 323 10.33 -17.21 -8.14
CA LEU A 323 9.39 -18.29 -8.48
C LEU A 323 9.31 -19.33 -7.36
N LYS A 324 10.44 -19.69 -6.75
CA LYS A 324 10.47 -20.59 -5.60
C LYS A 324 9.67 -20.05 -4.42
N LYS A 325 9.74 -18.73 -4.16
CA LYS A 325 8.90 -18.07 -3.15
C LYS A 325 7.41 -18.23 -3.44
N TYR A 326 7.00 -18.09 -4.71
CA TYR A 326 5.63 -18.37 -5.12
C TYR A 326 5.20 -19.80 -4.83
N HIS A 327 6.02 -20.82 -5.18
CA HIS A 327 5.72 -22.23 -4.88
C HIS A 327 5.66 -22.49 -3.36
N GLN A 328 6.58 -21.93 -2.59
CA GLN A 328 6.55 -22.01 -1.13
C GLN A 328 5.25 -21.44 -0.55
N MET A 329 4.74 -20.34 -1.10
CA MET A 329 3.47 -19.75 -0.65
C MET A 329 2.27 -20.66 -0.93
N ARG A 330 2.32 -21.49 -1.98
CA ARG A 330 1.30 -22.49 -2.31
C ARG A 330 1.43 -23.79 -1.50
N GLY A 331 2.53 -23.99 -0.80
CA GLY A 331 2.83 -25.24 -0.08
C GLY A 331 3.36 -26.34 -1.00
N GLU A 332 4.06 -25.97 -2.08
CA GLU A 332 4.70 -26.86 -3.05
C GLU A 332 6.21 -26.95 -2.85
#